data_57433c4b0ebcc906574ab83a7a7f1c44
#
_entry.id   57433c4b0ebcc906574ab83a7a7f1c44
#
_cell.length_a   1.000
_cell.length_b   1.000
_cell.length_c   1.000
_cell.angle_alpha   90.00
_cell.angle_beta   90.00
_cell.angle_gamma   90.00
#
_symmetry.space_group_name_H-M   'P 1'
#
loop_
_entity.id
_entity.type
_entity.pdbx_description
1 polymer ?
#
loop_
_entity_poly.entity_id
_entity_poly.type
_entity_poly.pdbx_seq_one_letter_code
_entity_poly.pdbx_strand_id
1 'polypeptide(L)'
;MTHPDPVPTATPYRQWIAAWPGMAALGVANGLSRGLYARRLGEARAHQVSTATLIAALVPYAHAVDRRWPVPTARAAAGVGATWVVLTVAFEFGFGHFVAKQSWDTLRADYDLRRGRLWPLVLVATAAAPAAARTLRLRRTTAPD
;
A
#
# COMPACT_ATOMS: atom_id res chain seq x y z
N MET A 1 -26.75 -36.09 -6.72
CA MET A 1 -26.92 -34.61 -6.79
C MET A 1 -25.52 -34.01 -6.71
N THR A 2 -24.91 -33.76 -7.86
CA THR A 2 -23.61 -33.08 -7.94
C THR A 2 -23.84 -31.60 -7.64
N HIS A 3 -23.31 -31.14 -6.51
CA HIS A 3 -23.26 -29.71 -6.22
C HIS A 3 -22.39 -29.06 -7.31
N PRO A 4 -22.88 -28.03 -8.04
CA PRO A 4 -22.03 -27.36 -9.01
C PRO A 4 -20.90 -26.68 -8.24
N ASP A 5 -19.67 -26.90 -8.70
CA ASP A 5 -18.50 -26.20 -8.18
C ASP A 5 -18.75 -24.70 -8.21
N PRO A 6 -18.42 -23.96 -7.14
CA PRO A 6 -18.62 -22.51 -7.13
C PRO A 6 -17.83 -21.88 -8.27
N VAL A 7 -18.56 -21.22 -9.17
CA VAL A 7 -17.96 -20.47 -10.29
C VAL A 7 -16.92 -19.52 -9.69
N PRO A 8 -15.66 -19.53 -10.17
CA PRO A 8 -14.63 -18.63 -9.69
C PRO A 8 -15.13 -17.19 -9.84
N THR A 9 -15.39 -16.50 -8.74
CA THR A 9 -15.80 -15.11 -8.77
C THR A 9 -14.67 -14.29 -9.38
N ALA A 10 -14.98 -13.51 -10.42
CA ALA A 10 -14.01 -12.67 -11.09
C ALA A 10 -13.33 -11.75 -10.08
N THR A 11 -12.02 -11.57 -10.21
CA THR A 11 -11.27 -10.66 -9.33
C THR A 11 -11.77 -9.24 -9.51
N PRO A 12 -12.11 -8.50 -8.43
CA PRO A 12 -12.65 -7.16 -8.52
C PRO A 12 -11.55 -6.11 -8.77
N TYR A 13 -10.76 -6.28 -9.83
CA TYR A 13 -9.63 -5.39 -10.15
C TYR A 13 -10.02 -3.92 -10.27
N ARG A 14 -11.14 -3.63 -10.92
CA ARG A 14 -11.59 -2.24 -11.12
C ARG A 14 -11.82 -1.53 -9.78
N GLN A 15 -12.42 -2.21 -8.82
CA GLN A 15 -12.69 -1.69 -7.47
C GLN A 15 -11.40 -1.46 -6.70
N TRP A 16 -10.45 -2.39 -6.80
CA TRP A 16 -9.14 -2.24 -6.17
C TRP A 16 -8.29 -1.14 -6.80
N ILE A 17 -8.34 -0.97 -8.13
CA ILE A 17 -7.69 0.15 -8.79
C ILE A 17 -8.36 1.47 -8.37
N ALA A 18 -9.70 1.51 -8.29
CA ALA A 18 -10.44 2.67 -7.83
C ALA A 18 -10.21 3.01 -6.34
N ALA A 19 -9.79 2.04 -5.52
CA ALA A 19 -9.39 2.27 -4.13
C ALA A 19 -7.96 2.83 -4.00
N TRP A 20 -7.09 2.66 -5.01
CA TRP A 20 -5.71 3.14 -4.94
C TRP A 20 -5.56 4.64 -4.63
N PRO A 21 -6.36 5.58 -5.16
CA PRO A 21 -6.26 7.00 -4.80
C PRO A 21 -6.45 7.27 -3.31
N GLY A 22 -7.31 6.51 -2.62
CA GLY A 22 -7.47 6.59 -1.16
C GLY A 22 -6.19 6.20 -0.41
N MET A 23 -5.52 5.14 -0.87
CA MET A 23 -4.22 4.75 -0.34
C MET A 23 -3.15 5.84 -0.61
N ALA A 24 -3.12 6.40 -1.82
CA ALA A 24 -2.21 7.48 -2.16
C ALA A 24 -2.45 8.72 -1.29
N ALA A 25 -3.72 9.06 -1.02
CA ALA A 25 -4.10 10.14 -0.12
C ALA A 25 -3.59 9.91 1.32
N LEU A 26 -3.65 8.67 1.83
CA LEU A 26 -3.04 8.31 3.12
C LEU A 26 -1.53 8.56 3.11
N GLY A 27 -0.83 8.20 2.03
CA GLY A 27 0.59 8.46 1.87
C GLY A 27 0.94 9.94 1.88
N VAL A 28 0.19 10.75 1.13
CA VAL A 28 0.35 12.22 1.09
C VAL A 28 0.08 12.83 2.47
N ALA A 29 -1.02 12.48 3.12
CA ALA A 29 -1.38 12.98 4.45
C ALA A 29 -0.31 12.62 5.50
N ASN A 30 0.19 11.37 5.45
CA ASN A 30 1.27 10.92 6.32
C ASN A 30 2.58 11.70 6.06
N GLY A 31 2.92 11.95 4.79
CA GLY A 31 4.09 12.76 4.43
C GLY A 31 3.99 14.20 4.93
N LEU A 32 2.82 14.82 4.79
CA LEU A 32 2.57 16.18 5.30
C LEU A 32 2.64 16.23 6.84
N SER A 33 2.06 15.24 7.52
CA SER A 33 2.08 15.18 8.99
C SER A 33 3.50 15.05 9.57
N ARG A 34 4.45 14.51 8.81
CA ARG A 34 5.86 14.39 9.21
C ARG A 34 6.44 15.74 9.62
N GLY A 35 6.08 16.82 8.93
CA GLY A 35 6.55 18.17 9.26
C GLY A 35 6.18 18.64 10.69
N LEU A 36 5.11 18.10 11.27
CA LEU A 36 4.64 18.45 12.60
C LEU A 36 5.59 17.97 13.72
N TYR A 37 6.26 16.83 13.50
CA TYR A 37 7.12 16.22 14.51
C TYR A 37 8.61 16.16 14.10
N ALA A 38 8.95 16.49 12.86
CA ALA A 38 10.33 16.50 12.37
C ALA A 38 11.23 17.47 13.17
N ARG A 39 10.69 18.62 13.59
CA ARG A 39 11.41 19.59 14.41
C ARG A 39 11.83 19.04 15.77
N ARG A 40 11.05 18.09 16.35
CA ARG A 40 11.33 17.50 17.67
C ARG A 40 12.19 16.25 17.58
N LEU A 41 11.96 15.42 16.55
CA LEU A 41 12.61 14.11 16.41
C LEU A 41 13.89 14.15 15.56
N GLY A 42 14.07 15.21 14.77
CA GLY A 42 15.06 15.27 13.71
C GLY A 42 14.59 14.52 12.45
N GLU A 43 15.11 14.92 11.29
CA GLU A 43 14.63 14.45 9.98
C GLU A 43 14.69 12.93 9.82
N ALA A 44 15.79 12.28 10.25
CA ALA A 44 15.97 10.84 10.09
C ALA A 44 14.91 10.04 10.87
N ARG A 45 14.70 10.37 12.15
CA ARG A 45 13.70 9.70 12.99
C ARG A 45 12.28 10.01 12.54
N ALA A 46 12.00 11.25 12.14
CA ALA A 46 10.70 11.62 11.61
C ALA A 46 10.37 10.82 10.34
N HIS A 47 11.35 10.59 9.47
CA HIS A 47 11.17 9.74 8.29
C HIS A 47 10.87 8.28 8.67
N GLN A 48 11.59 7.72 9.63
CA GLN A 48 11.36 6.34 10.12
C GLN A 48 9.96 6.19 10.73
N VAL A 49 9.55 7.13 11.59
CA VAL A 49 8.21 7.14 12.20
C VAL A 49 7.13 7.24 11.14
N SER A 50 7.28 8.16 10.18
CA SER A 50 6.34 8.32 9.06
C SER A 50 6.22 7.04 8.24
N THR A 51 7.33 6.39 7.91
CA THR A 51 7.35 5.14 7.18
C THR A 51 6.61 4.03 7.95
N ALA A 52 6.93 3.84 9.23
CA ALA A 52 6.29 2.84 10.07
C ALA A 52 4.78 3.08 10.21
N THR A 53 4.36 4.33 10.40
CA THR A 53 2.95 4.73 10.50
C THR A 53 2.20 4.45 9.20
N LEU A 54 2.81 4.77 8.05
CA LEU A 54 2.19 4.49 6.75
C LEU A 54 2.04 2.98 6.53
N ILE A 55 3.07 2.19 6.79
CA ILE A 55 3.01 0.72 6.68
C ILE A 55 1.91 0.17 7.58
N ALA A 56 1.80 0.66 8.83
CA ALA A 56 0.76 0.25 9.77
C ALA A 56 -0.65 0.61 9.29
N ALA A 57 -0.81 1.68 8.51
CA ALA A 57 -2.10 2.10 7.95
C ALA A 57 -2.49 1.33 6.68
N LEU A 58 -1.52 0.81 5.91
CA LEU A 58 -1.79 0.11 4.65
C LEU A 58 -2.60 -1.17 4.84
N VAL A 59 -2.28 -1.98 5.86
CA VAL A 59 -2.96 -3.26 6.09
C VAL A 59 -4.43 -3.07 6.48
N PRO A 60 -4.80 -2.21 7.46
CA PRO A 60 -6.19 -1.92 7.76
C PRO A 60 -6.96 -1.35 6.56
N TYR A 61 -6.33 -0.47 5.78
CA TYR A 61 -6.93 0.07 4.57
C TYR A 61 -7.24 -1.03 3.55
N ALA A 62 -6.24 -1.85 3.21
CA ALA A 62 -6.43 -2.98 2.30
C ALA A 62 -7.45 -3.98 2.83
N HIS A 63 -7.50 -4.21 4.15
CA HIS A 63 -8.49 -5.08 4.78
C HIS A 63 -9.91 -4.52 4.64
N ALA A 64 -10.11 -3.21 4.78
CA ALA A 64 -11.40 -2.57 4.55
C ALA A 64 -11.85 -2.73 3.09
N VAL A 65 -10.93 -2.58 2.13
CA VAL A 65 -11.20 -2.81 0.71
C VAL A 65 -11.55 -4.28 0.45
N ASP A 66 -10.78 -5.24 1.01
CA ASP A 66 -11.00 -6.68 0.84
C ASP A 66 -12.35 -7.14 1.46
N ARG A 67 -12.77 -6.53 2.55
CA ARG A 67 -14.10 -6.81 3.13
C ARG A 67 -15.24 -6.43 2.19
N ARG A 68 -15.06 -5.37 1.42
CA ARG A 68 -16.09 -4.86 0.49
C ARG A 68 -16.02 -5.55 -0.87
N TRP A 69 -14.80 -5.88 -1.32
CA TRP A 69 -14.52 -6.52 -2.60
C TRP A 69 -13.47 -7.62 -2.41
N PRO A 70 -13.88 -8.80 -1.94
CA PRO A 70 -12.96 -9.89 -1.59
C PRO A 70 -12.11 -10.35 -2.76
N VAL A 71 -10.80 -10.45 -2.55
CA VAL A 71 -9.90 -11.01 -3.55
C VAL A 71 -9.94 -12.55 -3.45
N PRO A 72 -10.29 -13.27 -4.54
CA PRO A 72 -10.57 -14.70 -4.46
C PRO A 72 -9.32 -15.56 -4.26
N THR A 73 -8.20 -15.23 -4.89
CA THR A 73 -6.98 -16.04 -4.89
C THR A 73 -5.74 -15.27 -4.46
N ALA A 74 -4.71 -15.98 -3.99
CA ALA A 74 -3.41 -15.38 -3.68
C ALA A 74 -2.76 -14.74 -4.91
N ARG A 75 -2.91 -15.35 -6.09
CA ARG A 75 -2.41 -14.82 -7.36
C ARG A 75 -3.09 -13.49 -7.72
N ALA A 76 -4.40 -13.41 -7.53
CA ALA A 76 -5.14 -12.17 -7.74
C ALA A 76 -4.69 -11.07 -6.76
N ALA A 77 -4.48 -11.41 -5.48
CA ALA A 77 -3.95 -10.49 -4.48
C ALA A 77 -2.56 -9.95 -4.86
N ALA A 78 -1.67 -10.83 -5.34
CA ALA A 78 -0.35 -10.43 -5.84
C ALA A 78 -0.45 -9.50 -7.06
N GLY A 79 -1.36 -9.78 -7.99
CA GLY A 79 -1.61 -8.92 -9.16
C GLY A 79 -2.12 -7.52 -8.77
N VAL A 80 -3.04 -7.44 -7.82
CA VAL A 80 -3.51 -6.17 -7.26
C VAL A 80 -2.37 -5.42 -6.58
N GLY A 81 -1.57 -6.10 -5.75
CA GLY A 81 -0.42 -5.51 -5.07
C GLY A 81 0.62 -4.96 -6.05
N ALA A 82 0.96 -5.71 -7.10
CA ALA A 82 1.86 -5.25 -8.15
C ALA A 82 1.30 -4.01 -8.88
N THR A 83 0.02 -3.99 -9.18
CA THR A 83 -0.64 -2.83 -9.81
C THR A 83 -0.56 -1.60 -8.89
N TRP A 84 -0.82 -1.77 -7.60
CA TRP A 84 -0.72 -0.67 -6.62
C TRP A 84 0.71 -0.12 -6.54
N VAL A 85 1.73 -0.98 -6.57
CA VAL A 85 3.14 -0.54 -6.60
C VAL A 85 3.43 0.27 -7.86
N VAL A 86 3.02 -0.21 -9.04
CA VAL A 86 3.23 0.51 -10.31
C VAL A 86 2.56 1.87 -10.27
N LEU A 87 1.31 1.95 -9.82
CA LEU A 87 0.58 3.23 -9.70
C LEU A 87 1.25 4.16 -8.69
N THR A 88 1.74 3.63 -7.57
CA THR A 88 2.44 4.42 -6.54
C THR A 88 3.74 5.00 -7.08
N VAL A 89 4.57 4.20 -7.73
CA VAL A 89 5.83 4.66 -8.33
C VAL A 89 5.56 5.68 -9.42
N ALA A 90 4.59 5.42 -10.31
CA ALA A 90 4.22 6.36 -11.36
C ALA A 90 3.71 7.70 -10.80
N PHE A 91 2.88 7.65 -9.75
CA PHE A 91 2.41 8.85 -9.07
C PHE A 91 3.56 9.61 -8.40
N GLU A 92 4.44 8.93 -7.71
CA GLU A 92 5.54 9.55 -6.97
C GLU A 92 6.52 10.26 -7.90
N PHE A 93 6.96 9.59 -8.96
CA PHE A 93 7.82 10.22 -9.94
C PHE A 93 7.10 11.31 -10.73
N GLY A 94 5.85 11.08 -11.14
CA GLY A 94 5.05 12.07 -11.85
C GLY A 94 4.75 13.29 -10.98
N PHE A 95 4.14 13.11 -9.83
CA PHE A 95 3.82 14.20 -8.90
C PHE A 95 5.08 14.89 -8.37
N GLY A 96 6.08 14.11 -7.95
CA GLY A 96 7.33 14.63 -7.42
C GLY A 96 8.06 15.51 -8.42
N HIS A 97 8.19 15.06 -9.66
CA HIS A 97 8.90 15.83 -10.68
C HIS A 97 8.09 16.99 -11.25
N PHE A 98 6.85 16.75 -11.69
CA PHE A 98 6.07 17.76 -12.42
C PHE A 98 5.34 18.74 -11.50
N VAL A 99 4.91 18.32 -10.32
CA VAL A 99 4.15 19.16 -9.37
C VAL A 99 5.04 19.69 -8.25
N ALA A 100 5.75 18.84 -7.54
CA ALA A 100 6.62 19.24 -6.43
C ALA A 100 7.99 19.78 -6.91
N LYS A 101 8.25 19.77 -8.24
CA LYS A 101 9.47 20.30 -8.88
C LYS A 101 10.78 19.68 -8.36
N GLN A 102 10.72 18.46 -7.88
CA GLN A 102 11.89 17.71 -7.42
C GLN A 102 12.72 17.22 -8.61
N SER A 103 14.03 17.18 -8.45
CA SER A 103 14.92 16.60 -9.47
C SER A 103 14.79 15.07 -9.50
N TRP A 104 15.08 14.46 -10.64
CA TRP A 104 15.12 13.00 -10.76
C TRP A 104 16.10 12.34 -9.79
N ASP A 105 17.22 13.01 -9.51
CA ASP A 105 18.23 12.51 -8.58
C ASP A 105 17.71 12.52 -7.14
N THR A 106 16.95 13.54 -6.75
CA THR A 106 16.28 13.57 -5.44
C THR A 106 15.27 12.44 -5.30
N LEU A 107 14.43 12.22 -6.31
CA LEU A 107 13.44 11.14 -6.30
C LEU A 107 14.11 9.77 -6.23
N ARG A 108 15.19 9.54 -6.97
CA ARG A 108 15.94 8.28 -6.92
C ARG A 108 16.64 8.07 -5.58
N ALA A 109 17.12 9.15 -4.95
CA ALA A 109 17.80 9.07 -3.66
C ALA A 109 16.90 8.51 -2.55
N ASP A 110 15.58 8.67 -2.62
CA ASP A 110 14.64 8.11 -1.66
C ASP A 110 14.53 6.58 -1.72
N TYR A 111 15.03 5.97 -2.79
CA TYR A 111 15.10 4.51 -2.97
C TYR A 111 16.42 3.90 -2.47
N ASP A 112 17.36 4.71 -1.98
CA ASP A 112 18.66 4.22 -1.51
C ASP A 112 18.61 3.74 -0.06
N LEU A 113 18.36 2.44 0.13
CA LEU A 113 18.37 1.77 1.44
C LEU A 113 19.70 1.91 2.18
N ARG A 114 20.83 2.03 1.45
CA ARG A 114 22.17 2.16 2.05
C ARG A 114 22.33 3.49 2.79
N ARG A 115 21.54 4.50 2.39
CA ARG A 115 21.48 5.82 3.04
C ARG A 115 20.40 5.89 4.13
N GLY A 116 19.83 4.75 4.55
CA GLY A 116 18.78 4.71 5.57
C GLY A 116 17.41 5.18 5.08
N ARG A 117 17.21 5.25 3.76
CA ARG A 117 15.91 5.58 3.17
C ARG A 117 15.02 4.35 3.20
N LEU A 118 13.94 4.41 3.95
CA LEU A 118 13.04 3.26 4.17
C LEU A 118 11.86 3.21 3.17
N TRP A 119 11.85 4.09 2.17
CA TRP A 119 10.77 4.15 1.19
C TRP A 119 10.53 2.82 0.44
N PRO A 120 11.55 2.05 0.03
CA PRO A 120 11.31 0.75 -0.59
C PRO A 120 10.51 -0.22 0.29
N LEU A 121 10.56 -0.09 1.63
CA LEU A 121 9.75 -0.90 2.54
C LEU A 121 8.25 -0.57 2.42
N VAL A 122 7.91 0.68 2.13
CA VAL A 122 6.52 1.08 1.84
C VAL A 122 6.03 0.38 0.58
N LEU A 123 6.85 0.28 -0.46
CA LEU A 123 6.49 -0.41 -1.70
C LEU A 123 6.30 -1.92 -1.47
N VAL A 124 7.18 -2.54 -0.67
CA VAL A 124 7.01 -3.95 -0.27
C VAL A 124 5.71 -4.14 0.52
N ALA A 125 5.43 -3.26 1.48
CA ALA A 125 4.18 -3.30 2.23
C ALA A 125 2.95 -3.08 1.34
N THR A 126 3.03 -2.16 0.38
CA THR A 126 1.97 -1.91 -0.63
C THR A 126 1.72 -3.16 -1.47
N ALA A 127 2.78 -3.84 -1.94
CA ALA A 127 2.67 -5.08 -2.69
C ALA A 127 2.02 -6.20 -1.87
N ALA A 128 2.37 -6.30 -0.59
CA ALA A 128 1.91 -7.35 0.32
C ALA A 128 0.52 -7.10 0.91
N ALA A 129 0.06 -5.85 0.98
CA ALA A 129 -1.16 -5.45 1.69
C ALA A 129 -2.43 -6.21 1.23
N PRO A 130 -2.70 -6.41 -0.09
CA PRO A 130 -3.87 -7.19 -0.52
C PRO A 130 -3.81 -8.66 -0.09
N ALA A 131 -2.62 -9.27 -0.12
CA ALA A 131 -2.42 -10.65 0.31
C ALA A 131 -2.58 -10.80 1.84
N ALA A 132 -2.05 -9.85 2.61
CA ALA A 132 -2.24 -9.79 4.06
C ALA A 132 -3.72 -9.61 4.42
N ALA A 133 -4.42 -8.70 3.75
CA ALA A 133 -5.86 -8.48 3.96
C ALA A 133 -6.68 -9.75 3.69
N ARG A 134 -6.41 -10.44 2.58
CA ARG A 134 -7.03 -11.73 2.26
C ARG A 134 -6.77 -12.77 3.34
N THR A 135 -5.53 -12.91 3.80
CA THR A 135 -5.16 -13.87 4.84
C THR A 135 -5.88 -13.59 6.16
N LEU A 136 -5.96 -12.32 6.56
CA LEU A 136 -6.70 -11.90 7.76
C LEU A 136 -8.19 -12.23 7.66
N ARG A 137 -8.81 -12.04 6.50
CA ARG A 137 -10.20 -12.40 6.26
C ARG A 137 -10.40 -13.90 6.41
N LEU A 138 -9.57 -14.72 5.77
CA LEU A 138 -9.68 -16.18 5.81
C LEU A 138 -9.51 -16.73 7.24
N ARG A 139 -8.57 -16.20 8.02
CA ARG A 139 -8.37 -16.61 9.42
C ARG A 139 -9.59 -16.35 10.29
N ARG A 140 -10.31 -15.25 10.06
CA ARG A 140 -11.53 -14.92 10.82
C ARG A 140 -12.71 -15.84 10.48
N THR A 141 -12.78 -16.33 9.24
CA THR A 141 -13.85 -17.26 8.84
C THR A 141 -13.60 -18.71 9.28
N THR A 142 -12.36 -19.06 9.67
CA THR A 142 -11.97 -20.39 10.13
C THR A 142 -11.83 -20.49 11.66
N ALA A 143 -11.97 -19.38 12.40
CA ALA A 143 -11.98 -19.42 13.87
C ALA A 143 -13.30 -20.09 14.34
N PRO A 144 -13.26 -21.21 15.07
CA PRO A 144 -14.45 -21.77 15.71
C PRO A 144 -14.90 -20.85 16.83
N ASP A 145 -16.23 -20.71 17.01
CA ASP A 145 -16.87 -20.06 18.15
C ASP A 145 -16.55 -20.79 19.45
#